data_5fd16835f6598195ca6fb7bd70351d03
#
_entry.id   5fd16835f6598195ca6fb7bd70351d03
#
_cell.length_a   1.000
_cell.length_b   1.000
_cell.length_c   1.000
_cell.angle_alpha   90.00
_cell.angle_beta   90.00
_cell.angle_gamma   90.00
#
_symmetry.space_group_name_H-M   'P 1'
#
loop_
_entity.id
_entity.type
_entity.pdbx_description
1 polymer ?
#
loop_
_entity_poly.entity_id
_entity_poly.type
_entity_poly.pdbx_seq_one_letter_code
_entity_poly.pdbx_strand_id
1 'polypeptide(L)'
;MSKSAPPVFGPIAGIAPGHEFANRLELWGAGVHRQTQAGISARQGGGAESIVLSGGYEDDEDLGAVIIYTGRGGRSAETTQQVADQTLTGANLELVRNEQMGLPLRVTRKVTTGHSSFYRYAGLYRVASHWAGTGKSGYRIWRFRLELLPEDVAVDAAVGATSQVELFDAADLMVAEPGAEYGPAPRREATTLRIVRDTAVTRRVKLLHDYCCQVCGIQLHGAAGPYAEAAHIRPLGAPHHGPDVLENVLCLCPNHHVLFDLGSFGVADDGQLLGLSGSLRLHKKHWLNPAFLAYQRLHFYEPNTEVGGGKS
;
A
#
# COMPACT_ATOMS: atom_id res chain seq x y z
N MET A 1 3.20 -3.53 31.46
CA MET A 1 2.62 -3.61 30.10
C MET A 1 3.47 -4.56 29.30
N SER A 2 2.97 -5.74 28.96
CA SER A 2 3.72 -6.72 28.16
C SER A 2 3.95 -6.15 26.76
N LYS A 3 5.21 -5.93 26.38
CA LYS A 3 5.56 -5.56 24.99
C LYS A 3 5.14 -6.75 24.12
N SER A 4 4.11 -6.58 23.27
CA SER A 4 3.74 -7.61 22.29
C SER A 4 4.96 -7.92 21.42
N ALA A 5 5.17 -9.20 21.11
CA ALA A 5 6.27 -9.64 20.27
C ALA A 5 6.25 -8.89 18.91
N PRO A 6 7.43 -8.65 18.30
CA PRO A 6 7.50 -7.97 17.00
C PRO A 6 6.69 -8.73 15.93
N PRO A 7 6.22 -8.06 14.87
CA PRO A 7 5.55 -8.72 13.76
C PRO A 7 6.52 -9.69 13.08
N VAL A 8 6.01 -10.84 12.66
CA VAL A 8 6.76 -11.86 11.91
C VAL A 8 6.16 -11.93 10.52
N PHE A 9 6.96 -11.64 9.51
CA PHE A 9 6.56 -11.70 8.10
C PHE A 9 7.04 -13.00 7.45
N GLY A 10 6.40 -13.37 6.35
CA GLY A 10 6.78 -14.56 5.60
C GLY A 10 6.15 -15.87 6.10
N PRO A 11 6.66 -17.02 5.62
CA PRO A 11 6.12 -18.33 5.95
C PRO A 11 6.36 -18.70 7.41
N ILE A 12 5.51 -19.55 7.93
CA ILE A 12 5.70 -20.17 9.25
C ILE A 12 6.28 -21.57 9.03
N ALA A 13 7.36 -21.88 9.72
CA ALA A 13 8.01 -23.18 9.61
C ALA A 13 7.04 -24.33 9.88
N GLY A 14 7.00 -25.31 8.97
CA GLY A 14 6.12 -26.49 9.08
C GLY A 14 4.67 -26.25 8.68
N ILE A 15 4.29 -25.05 8.19
CA ILE A 15 2.94 -24.73 7.77
C ILE A 15 2.94 -24.32 6.29
N ALA A 16 2.51 -25.25 5.43
CA ALA A 16 2.38 -25.00 3.98
C ALA A 16 0.99 -24.46 3.62
N PRO A 17 0.83 -23.81 2.46
CA PRO A 17 -0.49 -23.51 1.91
C PRO A 17 -1.37 -24.76 1.84
N GLY A 18 -2.63 -24.62 2.24
CA GLY A 18 -3.56 -25.75 2.38
C GLY A 18 -3.69 -26.30 3.79
N HIS A 19 -2.78 -25.98 4.70
CA HIS A 19 -2.85 -26.40 6.10
C HIS A 19 -4.14 -25.91 6.76
N GLU A 20 -4.82 -26.79 7.50
CA GLU A 20 -6.11 -26.52 8.14
C GLU A 20 -5.99 -26.41 9.65
N PHE A 21 -6.78 -25.50 10.21
CA PHE A 21 -6.88 -25.23 11.64
C PHE A 21 -8.36 -25.29 12.04
N ALA A 22 -8.68 -25.96 13.11
CA ALA A 22 -10.06 -26.11 13.54
C ALA A 22 -10.68 -24.78 14.00
N ASN A 23 -9.88 -23.87 14.54
CA ASN A 23 -10.38 -22.62 15.11
C ASN A 23 -9.31 -21.51 15.14
N ARG A 24 -9.70 -20.31 15.60
CA ARG A 24 -8.82 -19.14 15.72
C ARG A 24 -7.72 -19.27 16.76
N LEU A 25 -7.92 -20.09 17.79
CA LEU A 25 -6.90 -20.32 18.81
C LEU A 25 -5.75 -21.17 18.26
N GLU A 26 -6.05 -22.13 17.41
CA GLU A 26 -5.02 -22.90 16.72
C GLU A 26 -4.20 -22.03 15.76
N LEU A 27 -4.86 -21.14 14.98
CA LEU A 27 -4.16 -20.13 14.16
C LEU A 27 -3.22 -19.24 14.99
N TRP A 28 -3.71 -18.82 16.17
CA TRP A 28 -2.93 -18.01 17.10
C TRP A 28 -1.74 -18.79 17.67
N GLY A 29 -1.99 -20.03 18.16
CA GLY A 29 -0.96 -20.89 18.72
C GLY A 29 0.14 -21.27 17.71
N ALA A 30 -0.23 -21.42 16.45
CA ALA A 30 0.70 -21.67 15.33
C ALA A 30 1.42 -20.41 14.83
N GLY A 31 1.10 -19.23 15.36
CA GLY A 31 1.70 -17.97 14.94
C GLY A 31 1.27 -17.47 13.54
N VAL A 32 0.31 -18.14 12.89
CA VAL A 32 -0.15 -17.78 11.55
C VAL A 32 -0.96 -16.50 11.57
N HIS A 33 -1.83 -16.34 12.60
CA HIS A 33 -2.61 -15.13 12.80
C HIS A 33 -2.77 -14.82 14.28
N ARG A 34 -2.06 -13.82 14.77
CA ARG A 34 -1.93 -13.51 16.20
C ARG A 34 -3.08 -12.67 16.78
N GLN A 35 -4.29 -12.80 16.20
CA GLN A 35 -5.52 -12.16 16.67
C GLN A 35 -6.66 -13.17 16.70
N THR A 36 -7.31 -13.31 17.84
CA THR A 36 -8.39 -14.29 18.00
C THR A 36 -9.73 -13.80 17.46
N GLN A 37 -9.94 -12.49 17.34
CA GLN A 37 -11.20 -11.90 16.89
C GLN A 37 -11.03 -11.00 15.64
N ALA A 38 -9.99 -10.18 15.59
CA ALA A 38 -9.76 -9.28 14.48
C ALA A 38 -9.43 -10.01 13.18
N GLY A 39 -9.85 -9.45 12.03
CA GLY A 39 -9.55 -9.96 10.70
C GLY A 39 -8.13 -9.62 10.24
N ILE A 40 -7.51 -8.59 10.81
CA ILE A 40 -6.15 -8.14 10.48
C ILE A 40 -5.29 -8.27 11.74
N SER A 41 -4.17 -8.95 11.65
CA SER A 41 -3.13 -8.98 12.67
C SER A 41 -2.02 -8.02 12.26
N ALA A 42 -1.93 -6.90 12.96
CA ALA A 42 -1.00 -5.83 12.66
C ALA A 42 -0.43 -5.22 13.93
N ARG A 43 0.76 -4.63 13.82
CA ARG A 43 1.36 -3.79 14.87
C ARG A 43 1.51 -2.37 14.34
N GLN A 44 1.15 -1.40 15.16
CA GLN A 44 1.27 0.01 14.79
C GLN A 44 2.72 0.36 14.39
N GLY A 45 2.88 0.88 13.19
CA GLY A 45 4.16 1.27 12.61
C GLY A 45 5.00 0.13 12.05
N GLY A 46 4.54 -1.14 12.17
CA GLY A 46 5.30 -2.32 11.76
C GLY A 46 4.71 -3.12 10.60
N GLY A 47 3.57 -2.71 10.07
CA GLY A 47 2.86 -3.46 9.04
C GLY A 47 1.91 -4.54 9.59
N ALA A 48 1.10 -5.11 8.71
CA ALA A 48 0.21 -6.24 8.97
C ALA A 48 0.89 -7.56 8.59
N GLU A 49 0.92 -8.52 9.50
CA GLU A 49 1.55 -9.83 9.26
C GLU A 49 0.60 -10.85 8.66
N SER A 50 -0.70 -10.70 8.89
CA SER A 50 -1.69 -11.65 8.40
C SER A 50 -3.11 -11.10 8.40
N ILE A 51 -3.94 -11.66 7.51
CA ILE A 51 -5.38 -11.44 7.49
C ILE A 51 -6.14 -12.76 7.52
N VAL A 52 -7.41 -12.66 7.93
CA VAL A 52 -8.36 -13.76 7.83
C VAL A 52 -9.60 -13.31 7.06
N LEU A 53 -9.84 -13.97 5.95
CA LEU A 53 -11.08 -13.89 5.17
C LEU A 53 -12.12 -14.78 5.85
N SER A 54 -13.08 -14.17 6.52
CA SER A 54 -14.13 -14.89 7.25
C SER A 54 -15.53 -14.70 6.67
N GLY A 55 -15.65 -14.01 5.52
CA GLY A 55 -16.94 -13.60 4.95
C GLY A 55 -17.65 -12.56 5.82
N GLY A 56 -16.88 -11.79 6.60
CA GLY A 56 -17.42 -10.80 7.52
C GLY A 56 -17.80 -9.47 6.88
N TYR A 57 -17.29 -9.19 5.70
CA TYR A 57 -17.65 -8.01 4.90
C TYR A 57 -18.26 -8.47 3.58
N GLU A 58 -19.41 -7.90 3.23
CA GLU A 58 -20.15 -8.22 2.00
C GLU A 58 -19.44 -7.77 0.72
N ASP A 59 -18.44 -6.91 0.88
CA ASP A 59 -17.64 -6.32 -0.19
C ASP A 59 -16.34 -7.08 -0.45
N ASP A 60 -16.02 -8.13 0.33
CA ASP A 60 -14.88 -8.99 0.06
C ASP A 60 -15.11 -9.80 -1.23
N GLU A 61 -14.08 -9.84 -2.10
CA GLU A 61 -14.08 -10.64 -3.32
C GLU A 61 -12.85 -11.56 -3.33
N ASP A 62 -13.07 -12.87 -3.35
CA ASP A 62 -12.00 -13.87 -3.35
C ASP A 62 -11.96 -14.62 -4.67
N LEU A 63 -10.98 -14.32 -5.49
CA LEU A 63 -10.74 -14.96 -6.79
C LEU A 63 -9.57 -15.97 -6.74
N GLY A 64 -9.21 -16.42 -5.55
CA GLY A 64 -8.10 -17.36 -5.35
C GLY A 64 -6.75 -16.64 -5.31
N ALA A 65 -6.09 -16.48 -6.45
CA ALA A 65 -4.81 -15.81 -6.55
C ALA A 65 -4.89 -14.28 -6.37
N VAL A 66 -6.06 -13.70 -6.57
CA VAL A 66 -6.34 -12.27 -6.35
C VAL A 66 -7.50 -12.15 -5.38
N ILE A 67 -7.35 -11.28 -4.37
CA ILE A 67 -8.38 -11.00 -3.38
C ILE A 67 -8.58 -9.50 -3.32
N ILE A 68 -9.83 -9.03 -3.32
CA ILE A 68 -10.19 -7.68 -2.95
C ILE A 68 -10.71 -7.74 -1.53
N TYR A 69 -9.86 -7.33 -0.60
CA TYR A 69 -10.12 -7.37 0.83
C TYR A 69 -10.67 -6.05 1.32
N THR A 70 -11.75 -6.08 2.10
CA THR A 70 -12.35 -4.89 2.71
C THR A 70 -11.66 -4.58 4.03
N GLY A 71 -11.28 -3.34 4.20
CA GLY A 71 -10.64 -2.84 5.41
C GLY A 71 -11.52 -2.98 6.65
N ARG A 72 -10.92 -2.75 7.80
CA ARG A 72 -11.58 -2.83 9.11
C ARG A 72 -12.28 -1.52 9.46
N GLY A 73 -13.41 -1.63 10.16
CA GLY A 73 -14.11 -0.50 10.80
C GLY A 73 -15.53 -0.33 10.29
N GLY A 74 -16.29 0.52 10.97
CA GLY A 74 -17.64 0.91 10.59
C GLY A 74 -18.70 -0.19 10.64
N ARG A 75 -18.42 -1.38 11.19
CA ARG A 75 -19.38 -2.48 11.34
C ARG A 75 -20.14 -2.39 12.66
N SER A 76 -21.43 -2.70 12.63
CA SER A 76 -22.21 -2.95 13.83
C SER A 76 -21.72 -4.25 14.51
N ALA A 77 -21.61 -4.21 15.84
CA ALA A 77 -21.28 -5.41 16.63
C ALA A 77 -22.43 -6.43 16.63
N GLU A 78 -23.67 -5.97 16.47
CA GLU A 78 -24.88 -6.80 16.56
C GLU A 78 -25.26 -7.42 15.22
N THR A 79 -25.26 -6.63 14.13
CA THR A 79 -25.79 -7.06 12.84
C THR A 79 -24.72 -7.45 11.83
N THR A 80 -23.45 -7.18 12.13
CA THR A 80 -22.31 -7.37 11.21
C THR A 80 -22.37 -6.53 9.92
N GLN A 81 -23.38 -5.67 9.77
CA GLN A 81 -23.51 -4.76 8.63
C GLN A 81 -22.61 -3.52 8.77
N GLN A 82 -22.20 -2.96 7.66
CA GLN A 82 -21.54 -1.67 7.62
C GLN A 82 -22.55 -0.57 7.97
N VAL A 83 -22.26 0.21 8.99
CA VAL A 83 -23.14 1.27 9.53
C VAL A 83 -22.45 2.63 9.64
N ALA A 84 -21.19 2.71 9.30
CA ALA A 84 -20.39 3.93 9.29
C ALA A 84 -19.23 3.82 8.31
N ASP A 85 -18.67 4.96 7.94
CA ASP A 85 -17.49 5.05 7.09
C ASP A 85 -16.26 4.42 7.77
N GLN A 86 -15.42 3.77 6.98
CA GLN A 86 -14.11 3.32 7.42
C GLN A 86 -13.09 4.45 7.37
N THR A 87 -12.11 4.38 8.24
CA THR A 87 -10.95 5.28 8.27
C THR A 87 -9.69 4.54 7.85
N LEU A 88 -8.74 5.24 7.20
CA LEU A 88 -7.41 4.70 6.88
C LEU A 88 -6.47 4.85 8.09
N THR A 89 -6.85 4.25 9.20
CA THR A 89 -6.11 4.31 10.46
C THR A 89 -5.91 2.92 11.04
N GLY A 90 -5.03 2.78 12.00
CA GLY A 90 -4.78 1.52 12.70
C GLY A 90 -4.42 0.40 11.72
N ALA A 91 -5.12 -0.73 11.78
CA ALA A 91 -4.82 -1.91 10.97
C ALA A 91 -4.96 -1.69 9.46
N ASN A 92 -5.83 -0.77 9.00
CA ASN A 92 -5.94 -0.40 7.59
C ASN A 92 -4.66 0.31 7.11
N LEU A 93 -4.13 1.23 7.91
CA LEU A 93 -2.88 1.91 7.60
C LEU A 93 -1.69 0.95 7.56
N GLU A 94 -1.72 -0.10 8.39
CA GLU A 94 -0.65 -1.11 8.38
C GLU A 94 -0.68 -1.96 7.10
N LEU A 95 -1.84 -2.21 6.49
CA LEU A 95 -1.92 -2.81 5.15
C LEU A 95 -1.34 -1.90 4.06
N VAL A 96 -1.54 -0.58 4.16
CA VAL A 96 -0.87 0.38 3.26
C VAL A 96 0.66 0.30 3.42
N ARG A 97 1.15 0.15 4.65
CA ARG A 97 2.60 -0.07 4.88
C ARG A 97 3.12 -1.33 4.20
N ASN A 98 2.34 -2.42 4.21
CA ASN A 98 2.73 -3.63 3.49
C ASN A 98 2.88 -3.36 1.98
N GLU A 99 1.96 -2.59 1.38
CA GLU A 99 2.07 -2.18 -0.02
C GLU A 99 3.34 -1.36 -0.28
N GLN A 100 3.60 -0.34 0.55
CA GLN A 100 4.73 0.56 0.39
C GLN A 100 6.09 -0.11 0.60
N MET A 101 6.17 -1.02 1.57
CA MET A 101 7.41 -1.68 1.97
C MET A 101 7.61 -3.05 1.32
N GLY A 102 6.64 -3.52 0.53
CA GLY A 102 6.68 -4.86 -0.08
C GLY A 102 6.59 -6.00 0.94
N LEU A 103 6.03 -5.76 2.14
CA LEU A 103 5.96 -6.77 3.19
C LEU A 103 4.94 -7.85 2.83
N PRO A 104 5.31 -9.15 2.91
CA PRO A 104 4.39 -10.22 2.62
C PRO A 104 3.31 -10.36 3.70
N LEU A 105 2.12 -10.72 3.28
CA LEU A 105 0.94 -10.86 4.12
C LEU A 105 0.45 -12.31 4.11
N ARG A 106 0.39 -12.98 5.25
CA ARG A 106 -0.24 -14.31 5.34
C ARG A 106 -1.75 -14.20 5.22
N VAL A 107 -2.33 -15.01 4.36
CA VAL A 107 -3.79 -15.06 4.17
C VAL A 107 -4.34 -16.39 4.66
N THR A 108 -5.39 -16.33 5.44
CA THR A 108 -6.14 -17.51 5.90
C THR A 108 -7.61 -17.34 5.52
N ARG A 109 -8.22 -18.38 4.99
CA ARG A 109 -9.63 -18.43 4.63
C ARG A 109 -10.44 -19.21 5.65
N LYS A 110 -11.57 -18.67 6.10
CA LYS A 110 -12.57 -19.47 6.80
C LYS A 110 -13.35 -20.27 5.77
N VAL A 111 -13.35 -21.57 5.91
CA VAL A 111 -14.12 -22.50 5.08
C VAL A 111 -15.28 -23.04 5.89
N THR A 112 -16.49 -22.98 5.34
CA THR A 112 -17.69 -23.52 5.97
C THR A 112 -18.21 -24.69 5.14
N THR A 113 -18.37 -25.84 5.78
CA THR A 113 -18.86 -27.06 5.14
C THR A 113 -20.04 -27.59 5.97
N GLY A 114 -21.25 -27.39 5.49
CA GLY A 114 -22.46 -27.73 6.26
C GLY A 114 -22.54 -26.97 7.58
N HIS A 115 -22.52 -27.67 8.70
CA HIS A 115 -22.60 -27.08 10.05
C HIS A 115 -21.25 -26.83 10.72
N SER A 116 -20.14 -27.18 10.07
CA SER A 116 -18.80 -26.99 10.60
C SER A 116 -18.03 -25.92 9.83
N SER A 117 -17.11 -25.26 10.51
CA SER A 117 -16.18 -24.31 9.86
C SER A 117 -14.78 -24.52 10.41
N PHE A 118 -13.81 -24.35 9.54
CA PHE A 118 -12.40 -24.40 9.84
C PHE A 118 -11.66 -23.29 9.09
N TYR A 119 -10.36 -23.16 9.33
CA TYR A 119 -9.52 -22.15 8.71
C TYR A 119 -8.45 -22.83 7.88
N ARG A 120 -8.27 -22.37 6.63
CA ARG A 120 -7.24 -22.92 5.74
C ARG A 120 -6.23 -21.82 5.39
N TYR A 121 -4.96 -22.09 5.64
CA TYR A 121 -3.89 -21.20 5.23
C TYR A 121 -3.78 -21.17 3.70
N ALA A 122 -3.81 -19.99 3.11
CA ALA A 122 -3.85 -19.81 1.67
C ALA A 122 -2.49 -19.43 1.07
N GLY A 123 -1.48 -19.20 1.91
CA GLY A 123 -0.16 -18.79 1.46
C GLY A 123 0.13 -17.31 1.74
N LEU A 124 1.19 -16.83 1.09
CA LEU A 124 1.63 -15.44 1.17
C LEU A 124 1.11 -14.63 -0.01
N TYR A 125 0.68 -13.42 0.29
CA TYR A 125 0.20 -12.44 -0.68
C TYR A 125 0.98 -11.14 -0.52
N ARG A 126 1.05 -10.34 -1.57
CA ARG A 126 1.44 -8.93 -1.48
C ARG A 126 0.21 -8.06 -1.49
N VAL A 127 0.25 -6.92 -0.83
CA VAL A 127 -0.71 -5.85 -1.05
C VAL A 127 -0.26 -5.10 -2.29
N ALA A 128 -1.00 -5.21 -3.38
CA ALA A 128 -0.62 -4.65 -4.68
C ALA A 128 -1.12 -3.21 -4.86
N SER A 129 -2.27 -2.88 -4.27
CA SER A 129 -2.84 -1.53 -4.28
C SER A 129 -3.96 -1.42 -3.24
N HIS A 130 -4.31 -0.17 -2.88
CA HIS A 130 -5.48 0.13 -2.05
C HIS A 130 -6.25 1.34 -2.60
N TRP A 131 -7.51 1.45 -2.27
CA TRP A 131 -8.35 2.61 -2.63
C TRP A 131 -9.57 2.73 -1.73
N ALA A 132 -10.11 3.94 -1.62
CA ALA A 132 -11.42 4.16 -1.03
C ALA A 132 -12.51 3.91 -2.07
N GLY A 133 -13.64 3.38 -1.63
CA GLY A 133 -14.81 3.17 -2.47
C GLY A 133 -16.08 3.20 -1.65
N THR A 134 -17.24 3.21 -2.33
CA THR A 134 -18.54 3.04 -1.68
C THR A 134 -18.86 1.55 -1.63
N GLY A 135 -19.08 1.01 -0.42
CA GLY A 135 -19.51 -0.36 -0.21
C GLY A 135 -20.98 -0.57 -0.53
N LYS A 136 -21.41 -1.83 -0.57
CA LYS A 136 -22.80 -2.23 -0.87
C LYS A 136 -23.82 -1.60 0.08
N SER A 137 -23.43 -1.36 1.32
CA SER A 137 -24.27 -0.68 2.32
C SER A 137 -24.24 0.86 2.20
N GLY A 138 -23.59 1.44 1.19
CA GLY A 138 -23.58 2.89 0.91
C GLY A 138 -22.54 3.70 1.70
N TYR A 139 -21.76 3.09 2.57
CA TYR A 139 -20.70 3.74 3.34
C TYR A 139 -19.36 3.69 2.64
N ARG A 140 -18.48 4.63 2.96
CA ARG A 140 -17.09 4.61 2.47
C ARG A 140 -16.35 3.45 3.12
N ILE A 141 -15.70 2.62 2.27
CA ILE A 141 -14.85 1.51 2.68
C ILE A 141 -13.46 1.63 2.05
N TRP A 142 -12.46 1.03 2.69
CA TRP A 142 -11.13 0.85 2.12
C TRP A 142 -11.00 -0.54 1.55
N ARG A 143 -10.53 -0.64 0.32
CA ARG A 143 -10.32 -1.90 -0.40
C ARG A 143 -8.85 -2.11 -0.68
N PHE A 144 -8.38 -3.32 -0.50
CA PHE A 144 -7.00 -3.73 -0.70
C PHE A 144 -6.95 -4.87 -1.71
N ARG A 145 -6.22 -4.67 -2.81
CA ARG A 145 -5.94 -5.73 -3.77
C ARG A 145 -4.77 -6.54 -3.28
N LEU A 146 -5.00 -7.80 -3.01
CA LEU A 146 -4.00 -8.77 -2.60
C LEU A 146 -3.72 -9.73 -3.76
N GLU A 147 -2.45 -10.02 -4.00
CA GLU A 147 -2.01 -10.94 -5.06
C GLU A 147 -1.14 -12.02 -4.46
N LEU A 148 -1.43 -13.28 -4.80
CA LEU A 148 -0.69 -14.45 -4.33
C LEU A 148 0.77 -14.36 -4.80
N LEU A 149 1.70 -14.55 -3.87
CA LEU A 149 3.12 -14.66 -4.18
C LEU A 149 3.45 -16.09 -4.60
N PRO A 150 4.25 -16.29 -5.65
CA PRO A 150 4.84 -17.58 -5.97
C PRO A 150 5.64 -18.14 -4.78
N GLU A 151 5.69 -19.45 -4.62
CA GLU A 151 6.33 -20.08 -3.46
C GLU A 151 7.84 -19.76 -3.36
N ASP A 152 8.52 -19.68 -4.47
CA ASP A 152 9.93 -19.28 -4.58
C ASP A 152 10.18 -17.83 -4.14
N VAL A 153 9.32 -16.92 -4.53
CA VAL A 153 9.39 -15.50 -4.16
C VAL A 153 8.97 -15.28 -2.70
N ALA A 154 8.08 -16.11 -2.19
CA ALA A 154 7.60 -16.02 -0.81
C ALA A 154 8.72 -16.25 0.22
N VAL A 155 9.68 -17.11 -0.07
CA VAL A 155 10.84 -17.38 0.80
C VAL A 155 11.79 -16.18 0.84
N ASP A 156 12.07 -15.58 -0.32
CA ASP A 156 12.98 -14.43 -0.42
C ASP A 156 12.38 -13.16 0.21
N ALA A 157 11.07 -12.93 0.03
CA ALA A 157 10.38 -11.81 0.68
C ALA A 157 10.39 -11.93 2.21
N ALA A 158 10.31 -13.16 2.74
CA ALA A 158 10.39 -13.40 4.18
C ALA A 158 11.77 -13.10 4.75
N VAL A 159 12.82 -13.49 4.04
CA VAL A 159 14.21 -13.20 4.43
C VAL A 159 14.49 -11.71 4.37
N GLY A 160 14.02 -11.03 3.32
CA GLY A 160 14.15 -9.58 3.18
C GLY A 160 13.42 -8.80 4.27
N ALA A 161 12.19 -9.22 4.62
CA ALA A 161 11.39 -8.58 5.65
C ALA A 161 11.96 -8.78 7.07
N THR A 162 12.54 -9.94 7.34
CA THR A 162 13.16 -10.23 8.65
C THR A 162 14.45 -9.41 8.85
N SER A 163 15.19 -9.15 7.78
CA SER A 163 16.41 -8.32 7.82
C SER A 163 16.11 -6.81 7.95
N GLN A 164 14.91 -6.35 7.56
CA GLN A 164 14.52 -4.94 7.65
C GLN A 164 13.81 -4.56 8.96
N VAL A 165 13.45 -5.53 9.80
CA VAL A 165 12.79 -5.29 11.11
C VAL A 165 13.79 -5.28 12.27
N GLU A 166 15.08 -5.27 12.03
CA GLU A 166 16.01 -4.74 13.02
C GLU A 166 15.75 -3.23 13.11
N LEU A 167 14.85 -2.87 14.01
CA LEU A 167 14.67 -1.50 14.47
C LEU A 167 16.06 -1.00 14.88
N PHE A 168 16.53 0.02 14.18
CA PHE A 168 17.65 0.82 14.64
C PHE A 168 17.37 1.22 16.08
N ASP A 169 18.02 0.57 17.03
CA ASP A 169 18.10 1.07 18.38
C ASP A 169 18.85 2.40 18.29
N ALA A 170 18.46 3.41 19.05
CA ALA A 170 19.13 4.70 19.06
C ALA A 170 20.63 4.60 19.41
N ALA A 171 21.11 3.41 19.80
CA ALA A 171 22.50 3.06 19.98
C ALA A 171 23.26 2.71 18.69
N ASP A 172 22.53 2.32 17.61
CA ASP A 172 23.14 1.95 16.31
C ASP A 172 23.48 3.17 15.42
N LEU A 173 23.22 4.38 15.88
CA LEU A 173 23.74 5.61 15.28
C LEU A 173 25.23 5.87 15.60
N MET A 174 25.90 4.92 16.24
CA MET A 174 27.35 4.98 16.40
C MET A 174 28.01 4.62 15.09
N VAL A 175 28.71 5.61 14.54
CA VAL A 175 29.64 5.54 13.41
C VAL A 175 30.37 4.19 13.40
N ALA A 176 30.36 3.50 12.24
CA ALA A 176 31.05 2.26 12.01
C ALA A 176 32.48 2.31 12.59
N GLU A 177 32.81 1.33 13.42
CA GLU A 177 34.15 1.21 13.99
C GLU A 177 35.19 1.15 12.85
N PRO A 178 36.37 1.78 13.02
CA PRO A 178 37.46 1.67 12.03
C PRO A 178 37.93 0.22 11.99
N GLY A 179 37.57 -0.54 10.97
CA GLY A 179 37.97 -1.94 10.81
C GLY A 179 36.95 -2.85 10.11
N ALA A 180 35.76 -2.34 9.77
CA ALA A 180 34.83 -3.11 8.97
C ALA A 180 35.42 -3.34 7.56
N GLU A 181 35.69 -4.60 7.20
CA GLU A 181 36.03 -4.98 5.82
C GLU A 181 34.83 -4.67 4.92
N TYR A 182 34.96 -3.65 4.07
CA TYR A 182 33.99 -3.36 3.00
C TYR A 182 34.13 -4.39 1.90
N GLY A 183 33.47 -5.56 2.06
CA GLY A 183 33.26 -6.50 0.98
C GLY A 183 32.19 -5.98 0.01
N PRO A 184 32.21 -6.39 -1.28
CA PRO A 184 31.16 -6.04 -2.22
C PRO A 184 29.83 -6.61 -1.71
N ALA A 185 28.82 -5.75 -1.56
CA ALA A 185 27.47 -6.19 -1.18
C ALA A 185 26.99 -7.31 -2.12
N PRO A 186 26.38 -8.39 -1.60
CA PRO A 186 25.89 -9.47 -2.43
C PRO A 186 24.86 -8.92 -3.42
N ARG A 187 25.17 -8.97 -4.70
CA ARG A 187 24.26 -8.56 -5.78
C ARG A 187 23.34 -9.71 -6.08
N ARG A 188 22.04 -9.52 -5.90
CA ARG A 188 21.00 -10.39 -6.45
C ARG A 188 20.41 -9.69 -7.67
N GLU A 189 20.35 -10.39 -8.81
CA GLU A 189 19.57 -9.93 -9.95
C GLU A 189 18.09 -10.13 -9.60
N ALA A 190 17.38 -9.03 -9.37
CA ALA A 190 15.92 -9.03 -9.30
C ALA A 190 15.40 -8.51 -10.63
N THR A 191 14.75 -9.37 -11.42
CA THR A 191 14.02 -8.94 -12.61
C THR A 191 12.72 -8.27 -12.16
N THR A 192 12.77 -6.98 -11.90
CA THR A 192 11.57 -6.19 -11.66
C THR A 192 10.96 -5.87 -13.03
N LEU A 193 9.85 -6.50 -13.38
CA LEU A 193 9.00 -6.08 -14.50
C LEU A 193 8.33 -4.76 -14.13
N ARG A 194 9.11 -3.69 -14.11
CA ARG A 194 8.58 -2.33 -14.11
C ARG A 194 8.05 -2.10 -15.52
N ILE A 195 6.74 -2.02 -15.68
CA ILE A 195 6.13 -1.58 -16.93
C ILE A 195 6.51 -0.10 -17.08
N VAL A 196 7.65 0.16 -17.68
CA VAL A 196 8.02 1.51 -18.13
C VAL A 196 7.17 1.76 -19.38
N ARG A 197 6.00 2.35 -19.16
CA ARG A 197 5.15 2.82 -20.26
C ARG A 197 5.75 4.12 -20.78
N ASP A 198 6.74 3.99 -21.65
CA ASP A 198 7.22 5.13 -22.44
C ASP A 198 6.28 5.40 -23.59
N THR A 199 5.07 5.88 -23.23
CA THR A 199 4.06 6.27 -24.22
C THR A 199 4.39 7.63 -24.81
N ALA A 200 3.80 7.94 -25.96
CA ALA A 200 3.92 9.26 -26.58
C ALA A 200 3.44 10.38 -25.62
N VAL A 201 2.46 10.08 -24.77
CA VAL A 201 1.90 10.99 -23.77
C VAL A 201 2.93 11.28 -22.67
N THR A 202 3.56 10.26 -22.10
CA THR A 202 4.55 10.42 -21.03
C THR A 202 5.81 11.14 -21.50
N ARG A 203 6.24 10.92 -22.73
CA ARG A 203 7.32 11.70 -23.36
C ARG A 203 6.93 13.15 -23.59
N ARG A 204 5.71 13.38 -24.10
CA ARG A 204 5.20 14.71 -24.41
C ARG A 204 5.07 15.59 -23.17
N VAL A 205 4.54 15.09 -22.05
CA VAL A 205 4.42 15.87 -20.81
C VAL A 205 5.79 16.28 -20.27
N LYS A 206 6.78 15.38 -20.29
CA LYS A 206 8.15 15.67 -19.86
C LYS A 206 8.80 16.76 -20.73
N LEU A 207 8.70 16.64 -22.05
CA LEU A 207 9.21 17.66 -22.98
C LEU A 207 8.50 19.01 -22.83
N LEU A 208 7.19 19.00 -22.61
CA LEU A 208 6.40 20.22 -22.46
C LEU A 208 6.80 21.03 -21.23
N HIS A 209 7.20 20.35 -20.16
CA HIS A 209 7.67 20.95 -18.91
C HIS A 209 9.20 21.02 -18.81
N ASP A 210 9.91 20.74 -19.89
CA ASP A 210 11.39 20.72 -19.92
C ASP A 210 11.96 19.86 -18.77
N TYR A 211 11.34 18.69 -18.51
CA TYR A 211 11.67 17.79 -17.40
C TYR A 211 11.69 18.45 -16.02
N CYS A 212 11.09 19.62 -15.85
CA CYS A 212 10.94 20.28 -14.55
C CYS A 212 9.72 19.73 -13.80
N CYS A 213 9.89 19.47 -12.54
CA CYS A 213 8.79 19.07 -11.67
C CYS A 213 7.74 20.18 -11.54
N GLN A 214 6.48 19.88 -11.82
CA GLN A 214 5.40 20.87 -11.74
C GLN A 214 5.09 21.36 -10.32
N VAL A 215 5.50 20.62 -9.29
CA VAL A 215 5.35 21.01 -7.89
C VAL A 215 6.50 21.89 -7.43
N CYS A 216 7.73 21.40 -7.43
CA CYS A 216 8.88 22.15 -6.88
C CYS A 216 9.74 22.85 -7.93
N GLY A 217 9.57 22.57 -9.22
CA GLY A 217 10.35 23.16 -10.30
C GLY A 217 11.75 22.61 -10.49
N ILE A 218 12.15 21.61 -9.69
CA ILE A 218 13.47 20.99 -9.89
C ILE A 218 13.55 20.27 -11.22
N GLN A 219 14.68 20.43 -11.91
CA GLN A 219 15.07 19.60 -13.04
C GLN A 219 16.22 18.72 -12.62
N LEU A 220 16.04 17.42 -12.68
CA LEU A 220 17.08 16.44 -12.36
C LEU A 220 17.91 16.14 -13.61
N HIS A 221 19.23 15.96 -13.44
CA HIS A 221 20.12 15.60 -14.53
C HIS A 221 20.83 14.29 -14.18
N GLY A 222 20.62 13.27 -15.03
CA GLY A 222 21.41 12.04 -15.03
C GLY A 222 22.49 12.05 -16.12
N ALA A 223 23.30 11.02 -16.18
CA ALA A 223 24.34 10.87 -17.23
C ALA A 223 23.76 10.87 -18.66
N ALA A 224 22.49 10.46 -18.83
CA ALA A 224 21.79 10.43 -20.12
C ALA A 224 21.00 11.72 -20.43
N GLY A 225 21.07 12.74 -19.59
CA GLY A 225 20.33 13.99 -19.76
C GLY A 225 19.29 14.27 -18.65
N PRO A 226 18.35 15.21 -18.91
CA PRO A 226 17.35 15.60 -17.93
C PRO A 226 16.36 14.45 -17.65
N TYR A 227 15.93 14.36 -16.39
CA TYR A 227 15.06 13.29 -15.90
C TYR A 227 13.85 13.83 -15.14
N ALA A 228 12.69 13.31 -15.45
CA ALA A 228 11.45 13.48 -14.70
C ALA A 228 10.58 12.23 -14.86
N GLU A 229 9.59 12.10 -14.04
CA GLU A 229 8.60 11.04 -14.10
C GLU A 229 7.24 11.57 -14.54
N ALA A 230 6.46 10.72 -15.22
CA ALA A 230 5.10 11.03 -15.65
C ALA A 230 4.12 10.32 -14.72
N ALA A 231 3.41 11.07 -13.91
CA ALA A 231 2.43 10.58 -12.92
C ALA A 231 1.01 10.71 -13.48
N HIS A 232 0.28 9.61 -13.61
CA HIS A 232 -1.13 9.68 -14.01
C HIS A 232 -2.01 10.11 -12.84
N ILE A 233 -2.82 11.14 -13.06
CA ILE A 233 -3.73 11.70 -12.05
C ILE A 233 -4.81 10.68 -11.68
N ARG A 234 -5.43 10.08 -12.70
CA ARG A 234 -6.28 8.91 -12.57
C ARG A 234 -5.53 7.70 -13.14
N PRO A 235 -5.18 6.69 -12.33
CA PRO A 235 -4.37 5.55 -12.78
C PRO A 235 -4.99 4.80 -13.95
N LEU A 236 -4.14 4.30 -14.86
CA LEU A 236 -4.58 3.59 -16.07
C LEU A 236 -5.14 2.20 -15.79
N GLY A 237 -4.62 1.54 -14.75
CA GLY A 237 -4.97 0.17 -14.41
C GLY A 237 -6.34 0.03 -13.75
N ALA A 238 -6.86 -1.21 -13.73
CA ALA A 238 -8.01 -1.52 -12.92
C ALA A 238 -7.70 -1.27 -11.42
N PRO A 239 -8.67 -0.80 -10.65
CA PRO A 239 -10.07 -0.52 -11.00
C PRO A 239 -10.30 0.89 -11.56
N HIS A 240 -9.27 1.72 -11.72
CA HIS A 240 -9.39 3.15 -12.00
C HIS A 240 -9.67 3.47 -13.47
N HIS A 241 -9.12 2.68 -14.40
CA HIS A 241 -9.33 2.80 -15.84
C HIS A 241 -9.21 4.24 -16.36
N GLY A 242 -8.19 4.98 -15.90
CA GLY A 242 -7.88 6.32 -16.42
C GLY A 242 -7.41 6.23 -17.87
N PRO A 243 -7.67 7.26 -18.70
CA PRO A 243 -7.15 7.31 -20.06
C PRO A 243 -5.68 7.74 -20.09
N ASP A 244 -4.92 7.26 -21.08
CA ASP A 244 -3.55 7.72 -21.35
C ASP A 244 -3.58 8.96 -22.27
N VAL A 245 -3.90 10.09 -21.67
CA VAL A 245 -4.03 11.39 -22.34
C VAL A 245 -3.28 12.46 -21.55
N LEU A 246 -2.85 13.54 -22.24
CA LEU A 246 -2.02 14.60 -21.65
C LEU A 246 -2.72 15.28 -20.45
N GLU A 247 -4.03 15.40 -20.50
CA GLU A 247 -4.89 16.00 -19.47
C GLU A 247 -4.96 15.16 -18.17
N ASN A 248 -4.44 13.93 -18.21
CA ASN A 248 -4.41 12.97 -17.10
C ASN A 248 -3.01 12.71 -16.56
N VAL A 249 -2.00 13.50 -16.93
CA VAL A 249 -0.60 13.20 -16.56
C VAL A 249 0.10 14.44 -16.03
N LEU A 250 0.87 14.30 -14.96
CA LEU A 250 1.76 15.33 -14.40
C LEU A 250 3.23 14.98 -14.71
N CYS A 251 4.07 16.00 -14.83
CA CYS A 251 5.53 15.88 -14.88
C CYS A 251 6.09 16.15 -13.48
N LEU A 252 6.62 15.15 -12.83
CA LEU A 252 7.07 15.23 -11.43
C LEU A 252 8.51 14.75 -11.27
N CYS A 253 9.21 15.21 -10.24
CA CYS A 253 10.41 14.53 -9.78
C CYS A 253 10.02 13.26 -9.00
N PRO A 254 10.93 12.27 -8.81
CA PRO A 254 10.62 11.03 -8.11
C PRO A 254 9.98 11.23 -6.74
N ASN A 255 10.46 12.20 -5.96
CA ASN A 255 9.94 12.47 -4.63
C ASN A 255 8.46 12.92 -4.68
N HIS A 256 8.12 13.86 -5.56
CA HIS A 256 6.75 14.33 -5.69
C HIS A 256 5.85 13.31 -6.38
N HIS A 257 6.39 12.45 -7.24
CA HIS A 257 5.62 11.32 -7.80
C HIS A 257 5.22 10.34 -6.69
N VAL A 258 6.17 9.93 -5.87
CA VAL A 258 5.88 9.06 -4.71
C VAL A 258 4.88 9.70 -3.76
N LEU A 259 5.04 10.97 -3.39
CA LEU A 259 4.11 11.69 -2.52
C LEU A 259 2.70 11.79 -3.12
N PHE A 260 2.61 11.94 -4.44
CA PHE A 260 1.33 11.98 -5.16
C PHE A 260 0.63 10.63 -5.14
N ASP A 261 1.36 9.55 -5.44
CA ASP A 261 0.84 8.18 -5.40
C ASP A 261 0.41 7.76 -3.97
N LEU A 262 1.10 8.28 -2.95
CA LEU A 262 0.77 8.06 -1.54
C LEU A 262 -0.40 8.94 -1.04
N GLY A 263 -0.95 9.81 -1.90
CA GLY A 263 -2.05 10.70 -1.50
C GLY A 263 -1.66 11.80 -0.53
N SER A 264 -0.35 12.06 -0.36
CA SER A 264 0.16 13.10 0.55
C SER A 264 -0.20 14.50 0.10
N PHE A 265 -0.52 14.68 -1.18
CA PHE A 265 -1.07 15.92 -1.71
C PHE A 265 -2.05 15.67 -2.85
N GLY A 266 -2.95 16.63 -3.02
CA GLY A 266 -3.87 16.72 -4.13
C GLY A 266 -3.69 18.02 -4.90
N VAL A 267 -4.42 18.17 -6.01
CA VAL A 267 -4.47 19.40 -6.80
C VAL A 267 -5.92 19.87 -6.90
N ALA A 268 -6.17 21.11 -6.50
CA ALA A 268 -7.47 21.75 -6.67
C ALA A 268 -7.71 22.15 -8.14
N ASP A 269 -8.96 22.47 -8.49
CA ASP A 269 -9.32 22.79 -9.88
C ASP A 269 -8.66 24.09 -10.40
N ASP A 270 -8.29 24.98 -9.49
CA ASP A 270 -7.52 26.21 -9.77
C ASP A 270 -6.00 26.00 -9.78
N GLY A 271 -5.53 24.76 -9.58
CA GLY A 271 -4.13 24.40 -9.53
C GLY A 271 -3.44 24.58 -8.18
N GLN A 272 -4.16 25.00 -7.12
CA GLN A 272 -3.61 25.04 -5.77
C GLN A 272 -3.26 23.62 -5.31
N LEU A 273 -2.12 23.48 -4.61
CA LEU A 273 -1.72 22.21 -3.99
C LEU A 273 -2.44 22.05 -2.65
N LEU A 274 -3.05 20.92 -2.46
CA LEU A 274 -3.69 20.53 -1.20
C LEU A 274 -2.72 19.61 -0.45
N GLY A 275 -2.45 19.91 0.82
CA GLY A 275 -1.46 19.18 1.62
C GLY A 275 0.00 19.64 1.44
N LEU A 276 0.26 20.49 0.46
CA LEU A 276 1.54 21.17 0.23
C LEU A 276 1.31 22.66 -0.01
N SER A 277 2.34 23.47 0.25
CA SER A 277 2.27 24.91 -0.03
C SER A 277 2.46 25.21 -1.51
N GLY A 278 1.72 26.21 -2.02
CA GLY A 278 1.87 26.75 -3.36
C GLY A 278 0.88 26.18 -4.38
N SER A 279 1.20 26.35 -5.64
CA SER A 279 0.35 25.94 -6.78
C SER A 279 1.17 25.16 -7.81
N LEU A 280 0.48 24.34 -8.57
CA LEU A 280 1.05 23.54 -9.64
C LEU A 280 1.53 24.45 -10.78
N ARG A 281 2.75 24.23 -11.26
CA ARG A 281 3.31 24.98 -12.39
C ARG A 281 2.78 24.42 -13.68
N LEU A 282 1.83 25.11 -14.31
CA LEU A 282 1.23 24.67 -15.56
C LEU A 282 1.83 25.41 -16.74
N HIS A 283 2.21 24.65 -17.77
CA HIS A 283 2.56 25.23 -19.06
C HIS A 283 1.27 25.61 -19.81
N LYS A 284 1.25 26.75 -20.55
CA LYS A 284 0.07 27.28 -21.28
C LYS A 284 -0.58 26.28 -22.25
N LYS A 285 0.15 25.27 -22.71
CA LYS A 285 -0.31 24.21 -23.61
C LYS A 285 -0.64 22.91 -22.86
N HIS A 286 -0.62 22.93 -21.53
CA HIS A 286 -0.93 21.78 -20.70
C HIS A 286 -2.16 22.10 -19.83
N TRP A 287 -3.27 21.57 -20.24
CA TRP A 287 -4.52 21.64 -19.50
C TRP A 287 -4.76 20.33 -18.77
N LEU A 288 -5.21 20.40 -17.54
CA LEU A 288 -5.57 19.24 -16.73
C LEU A 288 -7.09 19.12 -16.65
N ASN A 289 -7.61 17.91 -16.82
CA ASN A 289 -9.05 17.71 -16.75
C ASN A 289 -9.53 17.74 -15.29
N PRO A 290 -10.43 18.67 -14.91
CA PRO A 290 -10.94 18.77 -13.54
C PRO A 290 -11.56 17.46 -13.00
N ALA A 291 -12.15 16.64 -13.89
CA ALA A 291 -12.71 15.35 -13.50
C ALA A 291 -11.63 14.36 -12.99
N PHE A 292 -10.42 14.41 -13.55
CA PHE A 292 -9.32 13.57 -13.07
C PHE A 292 -8.74 14.11 -11.77
N LEU A 293 -8.65 15.43 -11.62
CA LEU A 293 -8.25 16.06 -10.36
C LEU A 293 -9.23 15.75 -9.24
N ALA A 294 -10.53 15.87 -9.51
CA ALA A 294 -11.59 15.50 -8.56
C ALA A 294 -11.52 14.01 -8.20
N TYR A 295 -11.25 13.14 -9.19
CA TYR A 295 -11.07 11.72 -8.98
C TYR A 295 -9.89 11.44 -8.02
N GLN A 296 -8.73 12.06 -8.26
CA GLN A 296 -7.54 11.91 -7.41
C GLN A 296 -7.83 12.37 -5.99
N ARG A 297 -8.46 13.53 -5.82
CA ARG A 297 -8.83 14.04 -4.49
C ARG A 297 -9.78 13.10 -3.75
N LEU A 298 -10.74 12.53 -4.46
CA LEU A 298 -11.74 11.64 -3.86
C LEU A 298 -11.15 10.29 -3.45
N HIS A 299 -10.23 9.75 -4.26
CA HIS A 299 -9.77 8.35 -4.12
C HIS A 299 -8.40 8.21 -3.46
N PHE A 300 -7.59 9.25 -3.49
CA PHE A 300 -6.18 9.15 -3.05
C PHE A 300 -5.80 10.23 -2.03
N TYR A 301 -6.25 11.48 -2.21
CA TYR A 301 -5.81 12.56 -1.33
C TYR A 301 -6.45 12.44 0.06
N GLU A 302 -5.60 12.41 1.09
CA GLU A 302 -6.00 12.50 2.48
C GLU A 302 -5.47 13.80 3.07
N PRO A 303 -6.35 14.74 3.47
CA PRO A 303 -5.89 15.94 4.16
C PRO A 303 -5.21 15.53 5.47
N ASN A 304 -3.96 15.98 5.68
CA ASN A 304 -3.32 15.87 6.97
C ASN A 304 -4.22 16.56 8.00
N THR A 305 -4.91 15.79 8.81
CA THR A 305 -5.50 16.32 10.05
C THR A 305 -4.31 16.65 10.95
N GLU A 306 -3.95 17.93 10.98
CA GLU A 306 -2.98 18.45 11.96
C GLU A 306 -3.38 17.90 13.33
N VAL A 307 -2.40 17.27 13.99
CA VAL A 307 -2.46 17.04 15.43
C VAL A 307 -2.39 18.43 16.07
N GLY A 308 -3.56 19.08 16.09
CA GLY A 308 -3.73 20.38 16.67
C GLY A 308 -3.58 20.30 18.18
N GLY A 309 -2.79 21.21 18.75
CA GLY A 309 -2.95 21.67 20.10
C GLY A 309 -1.87 21.29 21.08
N GLY A 310 -0.69 21.79 20.89
CA GLY A 310 0.15 22.14 22.04
C GLY A 310 -0.54 23.29 22.79
N LYS A 311 -1.14 23.00 23.93
CA LYS A 311 -1.55 24.04 24.88
C LYS A 311 -0.29 24.67 25.47
N SER A 312 -0.20 25.97 25.31
CA SER A 312 0.65 26.87 26.09
C SER A 312 0.40 26.74 27.59
#